data_f3817f3e7c8bb3e78541300f3c012235
#
_entry.id   f3817f3e7c8bb3e78541300f3c012235
#
_cell.length_a   1.000
_cell.length_b   1.000
_cell.length_c   1.000
_cell.angle_alpha   90.00
_cell.angle_beta   90.00
_cell.angle_gamma   90.00
#
_symmetry.space_group_name_H-M   'P 1'
#
loop_
_entity.id
_entity.type
_entity.pdbx_description
1 polymer ?
#
loop_
_entity_poly.entity_id
_entity_poly.type
_entity_poly.pdbx_seq_one_letter_code
_entity_poly.pdbx_strand_id
1 'polypeptide(L)'
;MAHPAVAQVESALRSRKLDGTLTSALPPFVRADEVSMRAATTIRPLDQSLHGGMPRGQLSEITGPRSAGRTTVLWQLLAAATQRGEIVACVDTCDRLDVTSVLPAGLDLARVLWIRGAAADGSATIERLVERALKAFSLVLQAGGFGVVAIDLVDVPTVVLKRLPFAAWMRLQRMIEGSDTAGVLLAAEPLARSAGGVSLALSGRVTGTGASPRSRLLEGIDITTRVSGARRHHMCDATVMARLPRR
;
A
#
# COMPACT_ATOMS: atom_id res chain seq x y z
N MET A 1 -1.68 -22.49 -24.54
CA MET A 1 -1.23 -23.71 -23.82
C MET A 1 -1.07 -23.37 -22.35
N ALA A 2 -1.66 -24.14 -21.44
CA ALA A 2 -1.53 -23.89 -20.00
C ALA A 2 -0.09 -24.17 -19.54
N HIS A 3 0.41 -23.34 -18.64
CA HIS A 3 1.77 -23.47 -18.10
C HIS A 3 1.90 -24.81 -17.35
N PRO A 4 2.96 -25.61 -17.53
CA PRO A 4 3.08 -26.97 -16.96
C PRO A 4 2.93 -27.00 -15.42
N ALA A 5 3.30 -25.94 -14.72
CA ALA A 5 3.11 -25.80 -13.27
C ALA A 5 1.61 -25.72 -12.87
N VAL A 6 0.77 -25.11 -13.69
CA VAL A 6 -0.68 -25.02 -13.45
C VAL A 6 -1.33 -26.40 -13.55
N ALA A 7 -0.95 -27.17 -14.55
CA ALA A 7 -1.45 -28.55 -14.74
C ALA A 7 -1.05 -29.47 -13.56
N GLN A 8 0.14 -29.31 -13.01
CA GLN A 8 0.59 -30.05 -11.83
C GLN A 8 -0.22 -29.70 -10.57
N VAL A 9 -0.49 -28.39 -10.35
CA VAL A 9 -1.30 -27.94 -9.21
C VAL A 9 -2.74 -28.43 -9.34
N GLU A 10 -3.35 -28.33 -10.52
CA GLU A 10 -4.69 -28.85 -10.76
C GLU A 10 -4.78 -30.36 -10.53
N SER A 11 -3.78 -31.12 -10.97
CA SER A 11 -3.70 -32.57 -10.73
C SER A 11 -3.60 -32.89 -9.24
N ALA A 12 -2.78 -32.16 -8.51
CA ALA A 12 -2.62 -32.33 -7.06
C ALA A 12 -3.90 -31.95 -6.27
N LEU A 13 -4.66 -30.95 -6.74
CA LEU A 13 -5.94 -30.56 -6.13
C LEU A 13 -7.04 -31.57 -6.41
N ARG A 14 -7.11 -32.13 -7.63
CA ARG A 14 -8.03 -33.22 -7.99
C ARG A 14 -7.78 -34.48 -7.14
N SER A 15 -6.52 -34.85 -6.96
CA SER A 15 -6.17 -36.00 -6.13
C SER A 15 -6.62 -35.87 -4.66
N ARG A 16 -6.78 -34.62 -4.18
CA ARG A 16 -7.25 -34.31 -2.82
C ARG A 16 -8.74 -33.95 -2.75
N LYS A 17 -9.50 -34.11 -3.84
CA LYS A 17 -10.93 -33.72 -3.96
C LYS A 17 -11.20 -32.25 -3.60
N LEU A 18 -10.25 -31.36 -3.90
CA LEU A 18 -10.34 -29.91 -3.66
C LEU A 18 -10.56 -29.11 -4.97
N ASP A 19 -10.82 -29.82 -6.07
CA ASP A 19 -11.11 -29.24 -7.39
C ASP A 19 -12.38 -28.36 -7.41
N GLY A 20 -13.36 -28.65 -6.56
CA GLY A 20 -14.57 -27.81 -6.39
C GLY A 20 -14.32 -26.43 -5.78
N THR A 21 -13.12 -26.18 -5.24
CA THR A 21 -12.71 -24.87 -4.70
C THR A 21 -11.98 -24.01 -5.74
N LEU A 22 -11.66 -24.58 -6.90
CA LEU A 22 -11.10 -23.84 -8.04
C LEU A 22 -12.21 -23.04 -8.71
N THR A 23 -12.37 -21.79 -8.32
CA THR A 23 -13.24 -20.87 -9.05
C THR A 23 -12.53 -20.51 -10.35
N SER A 24 -12.94 -21.13 -11.46
CA SER A 24 -12.45 -20.82 -12.81
C SER A 24 -12.82 -19.42 -13.32
N ALA A 25 -13.31 -18.56 -12.44
CA ALA A 25 -13.82 -17.24 -12.73
C ALA A 25 -12.93 -16.11 -12.22
N LEU A 26 -11.62 -16.32 -12.13
CA LEU A 26 -10.73 -15.16 -12.14
C LEU A 26 -10.79 -14.58 -13.55
N PRO A 27 -11.17 -13.29 -13.70
CA PRO A 27 -11.11 -12.65 -15.01
C PRO A 27 -9.70 -12.84 -15.58
N PRO A 28 -9.56 -13.01 -16.91
CA PRO A 28 -8.26 -13.25 -17.52
C PRO A 28 -7.30 -12.14 -17.04
N PHE A 29 -6.19 -12.56 -16.46
CA PHE A 29 -5.10 -11.65 -16.12
C PHE A 29 -4.60 -11.05 -17.43
N VAL A 30 -5.04 -9.85 -17.75
CA VAL A 30 -4.51 -9.10 -18.87
C VAL A 30 -3.07 -8.77 -18.50
N ARG A 31 -2.12 -9.46 -19.13
CA ARG A 31 -0.72 -9.04 -19.10
C ARG A 31 -0.71 -7.61 -19.61
N ALA A 32 -0.51 -6.69 -18.68
CA ALA A 32 -0.35 -5.31 -19.01
C ALA A 32 1.00 -5.16 -19.72
N ASP A 33 0.97 -4.55 -20.90
CA ASP A 33 2.13 -4.16 -21.70
C ASP A 33 3.15 -3.37 -20.85
N GLU A 34 4.37 -3.17 -21.35
CA GLU A 34 5.53 -2.60 -20.65
C GLU A 34 5.30 -1.28 -19.88
N VAL A 35 4.21 -0.57 -20.13
CA VAL A 35 3.72 0.59 -19.35
C VAL A 35 3.32 0.18 -17.91
N SER A 36 3.12 -1.10 -17.62
CA SER A 36 2.56 -1.58 -16.36
C SER A 36 3.58 -1.95 -15.29
N MET A 37 4.86 -1.70 -15.48
CA MET A 37 5.88 -1.84 -14.41
C MET A 37 5.67 -0.85 -13.26
N ARG A 38 4.62 -0.02 -13.34
CA ARG A 38 4.27 1.00 -12.37
C ARG A 38 2.79 0.94 -11.99
N ALA A 39 2.51 1.13 -10.71
CA ALA A 39 1.16 1.31 -10.19
C ALA A 39 0.89 2.81 -10.05
N ALA A 40 0.17 3.39 -11.00
CA ALA A 40 -0.20 4.81 -10.97
C ALA A 40 -1.06 5.13 -9.74
N THR A 41 -0.89 6.33 -9.19
CA THR A 41 -1.64 6.81 -8.02
C THR A 41 -2.85 7.66 -8.39
N THR A 42 -2.98 8.06 -9.68
CA THR A 42 -3.89 9.10 -10.20
C THR A 42 -3.59 10.51 -9.69
N ILE A 43 -2.62 10.67 -8.83
CA ILE A 43 -2.10 11.97 -8.39
C ILE A 43 -1.04 12.42 -9.42
N ARG A 44 -1.48 13.15 -10.45
CA ARG A 44 -0.64 13.49 -11.60
C ARG A 44 0.77 14.02 -11.24
N PRO A 45 0.95 15.00 -10.32
CA PRO A 45 2.29 15.47 -9.97
C PRO A 45 3.17 14.38 -9.35
N LEU A 46 2.57 13.50 -8.54
CA LEU A 46 3.28 12.38 -7.91
C LEU A 46 3.66 11.33 -8.95
N ASP A 47 2.74 10.96 -9.85
CA ASP A 47 3.00 9.98 -10.90
C ASP A 47 4.09 10.47 -11.87
N GLN A 48 4.13 11.77 -12.17
CA GLN A 48 5.22 12.37 -12.95
C GLN A 48 6.58 12.21 -12.25
N SER A 49 6.63 12.51 -10.95
CA SER A 49 7.85 12.36 -10.14
C SER A 49 8.29 10.91 -9.99
N LEU A 50 7.34 9.97 -10.05
CA LEU A 50 7.56 8.52 -9.96
C LEU A 50 7.73 7.85 -11.35
N HIS A 51 7.76 8.62 -12.43
CA HIS A 51 7.82 8.09 -13.80
C HIS A 51 6.70 7.08 -14.09
N GLY A 52 5.46 7.40 -13.70
CA GLY A 52 4.27 6.61 -13.95
C GLY A 52 3.64 5.94 -12.71
N GLY A 53 4.22 6.09 -11.52
CA GLY A 53 3.66 5.57 -10.28
C GLY A 53 4.60 4.71 -9.45
N MET A 54 4.06 4.01 -8.47
CA MET A 54 4.84 3.14 -7.57
C MET A 54 5.42 1.94 -8.35
N PRO A 55 6.70 1.58 -8.14
CA PRO A 55 7.32 0.46 -8.86
C PRO A 55 6.69 -0.87 -8.42
N ARG A 56 6.36 -1.71 -9.40
CA ARG A 56 5.93 -3.10 -9.16
C ARG A 56 7.14 -4.01 -8.97
N GLY A 57 6.95 -5.13 -8.31
CA GLY A 57 8.04 -6.04 -7.93
C GLY A 57 8.98 -5.45 -6.89
N GLN A 58 8.58 -4.38 -6.21
CA GLN A 58 9.43 -3.66 -5.27
C GLN A 58 8.65 -3.23 -4.02
N LEU A 59 9.37 -3.19 -2.89
CA LEU A 59 8.86 -2.71 -1.63
C LEU A 59 9.19 -1.22 -1.48
N SER A 60 8.17 -0.39 -1.51
CA SER A 60 8.25 1.06 -1.35
C SER A 60 7.72 1.48 0.01
N GLU A 61 8.03 2.71 0.43
CA GLU A 61 7.54 3.24 1.69
C GLU A 61 6.96 4.65 1.55
N ILE A 62 5.89 4.92 2.28
CA ILE A 62 5.27 6.24 2.42
C ILE A 62 5.44 6.67 3.87
N THR A 63 6.19 7.72 4.09
CA THR A 63 6.57 8.18 5.44
C THR A 63 6.22 9.64 5.65
N GLY A 64 6.21 10.07 6.89
CA GLY A 64 5.98 11.47 7.26
C GLY A 64 5.31 11.60 8.64
N PRO A 65 5.21 12.81 9.19
CA PRO A 65 4.54 13.07 10.45
C PRO A 65 3.02 12.85 10.37
N ARG A 66 2.33 12.93 11.49
CA ARG A 66 0.86 12.93 11.53
C ARG A 66 0.31 14.05 10.65
N SER A 67 -0.83 13.80 10.01
CA SER A 67 -1.50 14.74 9.11
C SER A 67 -0.68 15.16 7.88
N ALA A 68 0.36 14.41 7.51
CA ALA A 68 1.14 14.64 6.30
C ALA A 68 0.48 14.11 5.01
N GLY A 69 -0.70 13.48 5.11
CA GLY A 69 -1.41 12.95 3.94
C GLY A 69 -1.02 11.52 3.53
N ARG A 70 -0.28 10.79 4.36
CA ARG A 70 0.15 9.40 4.07
C ARG A 70 -1.01 8.50 3.67
N THR A 71 -2.05 8.48 4.50
CA THR A 71 -3.25 7.66 4.28
C THR A 71 -4.00 8.11 3.02
N THR A 72 -4.06 9.42 2.76
CA THR A 72 -4.67 9.96 1.53
C THR A 72 -3.95 9.48 0.28
N VAL A 73 -2.62 9.50 0.27
CA VAL A 73 -1.82 8.98 -0.86
C VAL A 73 -2.02 7.48 -1.02
N LEU A 74 -2.05 6.71 0.08
CA LEU A 74 -2.34 5.28 0.03
C LEU A 74 -3.71 5.00 -0.58
N TRP A 75 -4.76 5.68 -0.13
CA TRP A 75 -6.11 5.47 -0.64
C TRP A 75 -6.21 5.79 -2.13
N GLN A 76 -5.58 6.85 -2.60
CA GLN A 76 -5.54 7.17 -4.03
C GLN A 76 -4.83 6.07 -4.83
N LEU A 77 -3.73 5.52 -4.33
CA LEU A 77 -3.03 4.40 -4.97
C LEU A 77 -3.91 3.14 -5.03
N LEU A 78 -4.57 2.77 -3.92
CA LEU A 78 -5.46 1.60 -3.89
C LEU A 78 -6.70 1.81 -4.74
N ALA A 79 -7.30 3.01 -4.73
CA ALA A 79 -8.44 3.36 -5.57
C ALA A 79 -8.07 3.27 -7.05
N ALA A 80 -6.94 3.85 -7.45
CA ALA A 80 -6.44 3.76 -8.81
C ALA A 80 -6.22 2.31 -9.26
N ALA A 81 -5.70 1.45 -8.39
CA ALA A 81 -5.51 0.04 -8.68
C ALA A 81 -6.85 -0.68 -8.86
N THR A 82 -7.82 -0.48 -7.96
CA THR A 82 -9.14 -1.11 -8.08
C THR A 82 -9.92 -0.62 -9.30
N GLN A 83 -9.77 0.65 -9.69
CA GLN A 83 -10.37 1.21 -10.91
C GLN A 83 -9.77 0.60 -12.19
N ARG A 84 -8.52 0.15 -12.16
CA ARG A 84 -7.91 -0.65 -13.25
C ARG A 84 -8.36 -2.11 -13.24
N GLY A 85 -9.23 -2.52 -12.30
CA GLY A 85 -9.71 -3.89 -12.15
C GLY A 85 -8.81 -4.80 -11.31
N GLU A 86 -7.76 -4.25 -10.70
CA GLU A 86 -6.83 -5.01 -9.86
C GLU A 86 -7.45 -5.30 -8.49
N ILE A 87 -7.07 -6.44 -7.90
CA ILE A 87 -7.35 -6.75 -6.50
C ILE A 87 -6.22 -6.15 -5.66
N VAL A 88 -6.57 -5.54 -4.55
CA VAL A 88 -5.59 -4.94 -3.63
C VAL A 88 -5.73 -5.53 -2.23
N ALA A 89 -4.67 -5.46 -1.45
CA ALA A 89 -4.72 -5.85 -0.04
C ALA A 89 -4.19 -4.74 0.86
N CYS A 90 -4.82 -4.59 2.02
CA CYS A 90 -4.38 -3.67 3.06
C CYS A 90 -4.34 -4.40 4.42
N VAL A 91 -3.16 -4.49 4.99
CA VAL A 91 -2.95 -4.98 6.36
C VAL A 91 -3.00 -3.78 7.30
N ASP A 92 -4.10 -3.64 8.01
CA ASP A 92 -4.38 -2.58 8.97
C ASP A 92 -3.95 -3.04 10.36
N THR A 93 -2.71 -2.78 10.73
CA THR A 93 -2.06 -3.33 11.93
C THR A 93 -2.79 -2.95 13.23
N CYS A 94 -3.30 -1.73 13.31
CA CYS A 94 -3.93 -1.19 14.52
C CYS A 94 -5.44 -1.03 14.39
N ASP A 95 -6.06 -1.55 13.33
CA ASP A 95 -7.50 -1.44 13.04
C ASP A 95 -7.99 0.03 13.03
N ARG A 96 -7.29 0.85 12.26
CA ARG A 96 -7.54 2.30 12.16
C ARG A 96 -8.13 2.75 10.84
N LEU A 97 -8.37 1.82 9.93
CA LEU A 97 -8.97 2.12 8.64
C LEU A 97 -10.40 2.64 8.83
N ASP A 98 -10.65 3.85 8.37
CA ASP A 98 -12.00 4.42 8.30
C ASP A 98 -12.55 4.28 6.87
N VAL A 99 -13.49 3.36 6.69
CA VAL A 99 -14.15 3.09 5.40
C VAL A 99 -14.87 4.33 4.88
N THR A 100 -15.45 5.15 5.76
CA THR A 100 -16.17 6.37 5.37
C THR A 100 -15.25 7.38 4.69
N SER A 101 -14.02 7.49 5.19
CA SER A 101 -12.99 8.37 4.61
C SER A 101 -12.42 7.85 3.29
N VAL A 102 -12.56 6.56 3.00
CA VAL A 102 -12.01 5.91 1.80
C VAL A 102 -12.95 6.02 0.61
N LEU A 103 -14.26 5.99 0.83
CA LEU A 103 -15.26 6.04 -0.24
C LEU A 103 -15.09 7.23 -1.20
N PRO A 104 -14.83 8.47 -0.72
CA PRO A 104 -14.61 9.60 -1.61
C PRO A 104 -13.37 9.48 -2.51
N ALA A 105 -12.41 8.62 -2.17
CA ALA A 105 -11.25 8.34 -3.02
C ALA A 105 -11.60 7.45 -4.22
N GLY A 106 -12.81 6.87 -4.27
CA GLY A 106 -13.27 6.00 -5.34
C GLY A 106 -12.73 4.57 -5.26
N LEU A 107 -12.39 4.10 -4.06
CA LEU A 107 -11.95 2.73 -3.83
C LEU A 107 -13.12 1.75 -4.01
N ASP A 108 -12.96 0.75 -4.87
CA ASP A 108 -13.89 -0.36 -5.01
C ASP A 108 -13.63 -1.40 -3.90
N LEU A 109 -14.46 -1.37 -2.85
CA LEU A 109 -14.33 -2.25 -1.69
C LEU A 109 -14.50 -3.74 -2.03
N ALA A 110 -15.20 -4.08 -3.12
CA ALA A 110 -15.32 -5.47 -3.56
C ALA A 110 -14.00 -6.08 -4.05
N ARG A 111 -12.99 -5.23 -4.31
CA ARG A 111 -11.65 -5.62 -4.75
C ARG A 111 -10.58 -5.44 -3.67
N VAL A 112 -11.00 -5.25 -2.42
CA VAL A 112 -10.07 -5.02 -1.30
C VAL A 112 -10.08 -6.21 -0.35
N LEU A 113 -8.93 -6.84 -0.19
CA LEU A 113 -8.67 -7.73 0.93
C LEU A 113 -8.21 -6.89 2.12
N TRP A 114 -9.11 -6.63 3.05
CA TRP A 114 -8.78 -5.89 4.28
C TRP A 114 -8.46 -6.87 5.40
N ILE A 115 -7.21 -6.88 5.84
CA ILE A 115 -6.74 -7.70 6.95
C ILE A 115 -6.62 -6.81 8.17
N ARG A 116 -7.56 -6.99 9.08
CA ARG A 116 -7.67 -6.18 10.30
C ARG A 116 -6.78 -6.73 11.40
N GLY A 117 -5.98 -5.86 12.00
CA GLY A 117 -5.32 -6.14 13.26
C GLY A 117 -6.37 -6.38 14.35
N ALA A 118 -6.00 -7.13 15.38
CA ALA A 118 -6.85 -7.19 16.56
C ALA A 118 -6.86 -5.79 17.21
N ALA A 119 -8.06 -5.27 17.50
CA ALA A 119 -8.17 -4.13 18.39
C ALA A 119 -7.35 -4.46 19.65
N ALA A 120 -6.59 -3.50 20.14
CA ALA A 120 -5.79 -3.69 21.34
C ALA A 120 -6.75 -3.81 22.54
N ASP A 121 -7.32 -5.01 22.71
CA ASP A 121 -8.18 -5.38 23.83
C ASP A 121 -7.41 -5.55 25.15
N GLY A 122 -6.16 -5.05 25.17
CA GLY A 122 -5.26 -5.11 26.32
C GLY A 122 -4.54 -6.46 26.50
N SER A 123 -4.87 -7.49 25.73
CA SER A 123 -4.29 -8.83 25.89
C SER A 123 -3.08 -9.10 24.97
N ALA A 124 -2.97 -8.40 23.86
CA ALA A 124 -1.85 -8.54 22.93
C ALA A 124 -0.90 -7.35 23.02
N THR A 125 0.40 -7.62 23.16
CA THR A 125 1.41 -6.56 23.08
C THR A 125 1.52 -6.03 21.68
N ILE A 126 1.93 -4.77 21.52
CA ILE A 126 2.09 -4.14 20.20
C ILE A 126 3.10 -4.91 19.33
N GLU A 127 4.10 -5.54 19.93
CA GLU A 127 5.06 -6.38 19.24
C GLU A 127 4.37 -7.58 18.58
N ARG A 128 3.45 -8.26 19.28
CA ARG A 128 2.67 -9.37 18.71
C ARG A 128 1.74 -8.92 17.58
N LEU A 129 1.17 -7.72 17.68
CA LEU A 129 0.37 -7.15 16.59
C LEU A 129 1.22 -6.93 15.35
N VAL A 130 2.41 -6.37 15.52
CA VAL A 130 3.36 -6.15 14.41
C VAL A 130 3.83 -7.48 13.80
N GLU A 131 4.16 -8.48 14.60
CA GLU A 131 4.54 -9.80 14.11
C GLU A 131 3.43 -10.45 13.28
N ARG A 132 2.17 -10.40 13.75
CA ARG A 132 1.01 -10.92 13.02
C ARG A 132 0.78 -10.14 11.73
N ALA A 133 0.88 -8.82 11.75
CA ALA A 133 0.73 -7.97 10.57
C ALA A 133 1.80 -8.27 9.52
N LEU A 134 3.07 -8.38 9.91
CA LEU A 134 4.16 -8.74 9.02
C LEU A 134 3.99 -10.16 8.45
N LYS A 135 3.51 -11.12 9.25
CA LYS A 135 3.19 -12.46 8.77
C LYS A 135 2.06 -12.44 7.75
N ALA A 136 0.98 -11.72 8.03
CA ALA A 136 -0.14 -11.56 7.09
C ALA A 136 0.32 -10.90 5.79
N PHE A 137 1.08 -9.81 5.88
CA PHE A 137 1.66 -9.12 4.73
C PHE A 137 2.54 -10.07 3.89
N SER A 138 3.40 -10.86 4.53
CA SER A 138 4.24 -11.86 3.85
C SER A 138 3.39 -12.91 3.11
N LEU A 139 2.33 -13.42 3.74
CA LEU A 139 1.44 -14.43 3.13
C LEU A 139 0.73 -13.89 1.90
N VAL A 140 0.25 -12.63 1.95
CA VAL A 140 -0.41 -11.98 0.82
C VAL A 140 0.57 -11.74 -0.32
N LEU A 141 1.79 -11.29 -0.02
CA LEU A 141 2.84 -11.12 -1.05
C LEU A 141 3.20 -12.46 -1.71
N GLN A 142 3.30 -13.55 -0.94
CA GLN A 142 3.58 -14.89 -1.47
C GLN A 142 2.43 -15.45 -2.31
N ALA A 143 1.19 -15.16 -1.93
CA ALA A 143 0.01 -15.61 -2.68
C ALA A 143 -0.03 -15.04 -4.10
N GLY A 144 0.47 -13.80 -4.28
CA GLY A 144 0.45 -13.11 -5.56
C GLY A 144 -0.95 -12.74 -6.02
N GLY A 145 -1.06 -12.20 -7.25
CA GLY A 145 -2.36 -11.83 -7.85
C GLY A 145 -2.91 -10.50 -7.36
N PHE A 146 -2.17 -9.74 -6.58
CA PHE A 146 -2.54 -8.40 -6.12
C PHE A 146 -1.78 -7.33 -6.90
N GLY A 147 -2.47 -6.27 -7.31
CA GLY A 147 -1.81 -5.12 -7.94
C GLY A 147 -1.05 -4.28 -6.93
N VAL A 148 -1.64 -4.07 -5.75
CA VAL A 148 -1.01 -3.35 -4.63
C VAL A 148 -1.27 -4.10 -3.33
N VAL A 149 -0.22 -4.28 -2.53
CA VAL A 149 -0.32 -4.81 -1.16
C VAL A 149 0.29 -3.79 -0.21
N ALA A 150 -0.51 -3.29 0.72
CA ALA A 150 -0.08 -2.29 1.69
C ALA A 150 -0.10 -2.83 3.11
N ILE A 151 0.80 -2.32 3.96
CA ILE A 151 0.77 -2.53 5.40
C ILE A 151 0.83 -1.17 6.10
N ASP A 152 -0.13 -0.92 6.98
CA ASP A 152 -0.19 0.30 7.79
C ASP A 152 0.46 0.06 9.16
N LEU A 153 1.59 0.73 9.39
CA LEU A 153 2.37 0.73 10.63
C LEU A 153 2.41 2.12 11.30
N VAL A 154 1.56 3.04 10.85
CA VAL A 154 1.60 4.47 11.23
C VAL A 154 1.43 4.68 12.74
N ASP A 155 0.54 3.92 13.37
CA ASP A 155 0.25 4.03 14.80
C ASP A 155 1.10 3.10 15.67
N VAL A 156 2.02 2.35 15.05
CA VAL A 156 3.00 1.53 15.77
C VAL A 156 4.13 2.43 16.27
N PRO A 157 4.51 2.37 17.56
CA PRO A 157 5.63 3.14 18.07
C PRO A 157 6.92 2.86 17.31
N THR A 158 7.61 3.91 16.88
CA THR A 158 8.84 3.81 16.08
C THR A 158 9.92 2.98 16.79
N VAL A 159 9.97 2.99 18.12
CA VAL A 159 10.92 2.20 18.91
C VAL A 159 10.71 0.69 18.71
N VAL A 160 9.47 0.23 18.52
CA VAL A 160 9.15 -1.17 18.23
C VAL A 160 9.58 -1.53 16.81
N LEU A 161 9.27 -0.67 15.84
CA LEU A 161 9.63 -0.89 14.44
C LEU A 161 11.16 -0.90 14.22
N LYS A 162 11.91 -0.05 14.92
CA LYS A 162 13.38 -0.01 14.86
C LYS A 162 14.07 -1.25 15.42
N ARG A 163 13.39 -2.07 16.22
CA ARG A 163 13.90 -3.37 16.69
C ARG A 163 13.82 -4.47 15.63
N LEU A 164 13.00 -4.27 14.59
CA LEU A 164 12.90 -5.22 13.51
C LEU A 164 14.22 -5.25 12.73
N PRO A 165 14.79 -6.44 12.49
CA PRO A 165 16.04 -6.54 11.75
C PRO A 165 15.83 -6.13 10.30
N PHE A 166 16.80 -5.43 9.71
CA PHE A 166 16.75 -5.04 8.29
C PHE A 166 16.53 -6.24 7.36
N ALA A 167 17.02 -7.42 7.72
CA ALA A 167 16.80 -8.66 7.00
C ALA A 167 15.30 -9.03 6.85
N ALA A 168 14.42 -8.55 7.72
CA ALA A 168 12.98 -8.76 7.59
C ALA A 168 12.44 -8.01 6.36
N TRP A 169 12.85 -6.75 6.17
CA TRP A 169 12.46 -5.94 5.02
C TRP A 169 13.04 -6.48 3.71
N MET A 170 14.28 -6.95 3.73
CA MET A 170 14.91 -7.59 2.58
C MET A 170 14.23 -8.89 2.18
N ARG A 171 13.72 -9.67 3.13
CA ARG A 171 12.91 -10.86 2.82
C ARG A 171 11.61 -10.49 2.11
N LEU A 172 10.90 -9.47 2.61
CA LEU A 172 9.67 -8.98 1.98
C LEU A 172 9.94 -8.49 0.55
N GLN A 173 11.04 -7.76 0.34
CA GLN A 173 11.46 -7.33 -0.99
C GLN A 173 11.68 -8.51 -1.94
N ARG A 174 12.38 -9.56 -1.50
CA ARG A 174 12.62 -10.75 -2.32
C ARG A 174 11.35 -11.53 -2.66
N MET A 175 10.34 -11.48 -1.81
CA MET A 175 9.05 -12.16 -2.05
C MET A 175 8.28 -11.57 -3.23
N ILE A 176 8.42 -10.26 -3.47
CA ILE A 176 7.70 -9.57 -4.55
C ILE A 176 8.58 -9.28 -5.77
N GLU A 177 9.89 -9.52 -5.67
CA GLU A 177 10.80 -9.27 -6.77
C GLU A 177 10.39 -10.06 -8.02
N GLY A 178 10.29 -9.36 -9.16
CA GLY A 178 9.83 -9.94 -10.42
C GLY A 178 8.32 -10.19 -10.53
N SER A 179 7.52 -9.78 -9.53
CA SER A 179 6.06 -9.84 -9.59
C SER A 179 5.45 -8.53 -10.09
N ASP A 180 4.17 -8.57 -10.48
CA ASP A 180 3.39 -7.38 -10.86
C ASP A 180 2.80 -6.64 -9.64
N THR A 181 3.16 -7.02 -8.42
CA THR A 181 2.67 -6.43 -7.17
C THR A 181 3.52 -5.24 -6.75
N ALA A 182 2.91 -4.12 -6.42
CA ALA A 182 3.57 -3.02 -5.72
C ALA A 182 3.38 -3.20 -4.20
N GLY A 183 4.47 -3.44 -3.47
CA GLY A 183 4.46 -3.50 -2.00
C GLY A 183 4.64 -2.11 -1.40
N VAL A 184 3.82 -1.76 -0.40
CA VAL A 184 3.85 -0.42 0.21
C VAL A 184 3.81 -0.51 1.73
N LEU A 185 4.79 0.12 2.38
CA LEU A 185 4.83 0.31 3.83
C LEU A 185 4.38 1.73 4.17
N LEU A 186 3.44 1.89 5.10
CA LEU A 186 3.13 3.17 5.72
C LEU A 186 3.76 3.24 7.10
N ALA A 187 4.54 4.30 7.36
CA ALA A 187 5.16 4.49 8.68
C ALA A 187 5.37 5.99 8.98
N ALA A 188 5.70 6.30 10.24
CA ALA A 188 6.07 7.66 10.62
C ALA A 188 7.45 8.05 10.09
N GLU A 189 8.38 7.10 10.05
CA GLU A 189 9.78 7.28 9.64
C GLU A 189 10.19 6.16 8.67
N PRO A 190 11.26 6.35 7.86
CA PRO A 190 11.77 5.32 6.98
C PRO A 190 12.20 4.06 7.73
N LEU A 191 11.72 2.90 7.28
CA LEU A 191 12.00 1.59 7.89
C LEU A 191 12.86 0.70 7.00
N ALA A 192 12.47 0.61 5.72
CA ALA A 192 13.04 -0.34 4.78
C ALA A 192 14.30 0.20 4.07
N ARG A 193 14.69 1.45 4.30
CA ARG A 193 15.81 2.13 3.62
C ARG A 193 15.83 1.88 2.11
N SER A 194 14.63 1.95 1.50
CA SER A 194 14.43 1.67 0.07
C SER A 194 14.99 0.30 -0.33
N ALA A 195 14.45 -0.78 0.24
CA ALA A 195 14.88 -2.17 -0.06
C ALA A 195 14.66 -2.57 -1.54
N GLY A 196 14.81 -1.63 -2.47
CA GLY A 196 14.65 -1.79 -3.92
C GLY A 196 13.63 -0.83 -4.53
N GLY A 197 12.65 -0.38 -3.77
CA GLY A 197 11.59 0.54 -4.18
C GLY A 197 11.93 2.03 -4.01
N VAL A 198 10.90 2.83 -3.88
CA VAL A 198 10.99 4.26 -3.62
C VAL A 198 10.56 4.58 -2.19
N SER A 199 11.18 5.59 -1.61
CA SER A 199 10.75 6.18 -0.34
C SER A 199 10.11 7.54 -0.61
N LEU A 200 8.83 7.67 -0.24
CA LEU A 200 8.07 8.91 -0.30
C LEU A 200 8.03 9.54 1.09
N ALA A 201 8.82 10.58 1.30
CA ALA A 201 8.73 11.37 2.52
C ALA A 201 7.72 12.50 2.32
N LEU A 202 6.64 12.48 3.08
CA LEU A 202 5.55 13.43 3.01
C LEU A 202 5.67 14.48 4.11
N SER A 203 5.38 15.72 3.76
CA SER A 203 5.07 16.78 4.72
C SER A 203 3.75 17.43 4.33
N GLY A 204 2.91 17.72 5.29
CA GLY A 204 1.58 18.28 5.05
C GLY A 204 1.42 19.64 5.73
N ARG A 205 0.77 20.57 5.02
CA ARG A 205 0.32 21.85 5.56
C ARG A 205 -1.20 21.92 5.45
N VAL A 206 -1.87 21.94 6.59
CA VAL A 206 -3.32 22.09 6.63
C VAL A 206 -3.72 23.48 6.13
N THR A 207 -4.68 23.51 5.21
CA THR A 207 -5.30 24.73 4.71
C THR A 207 -6.73 24.85 5.24
N GLY A 208 -7.14 26.09 5.56
CA GLY A 208 -8.47 26.32 6.06
C GLY A 208 -8.83 27.81 6.01
N THR A 209 -10.14 28.07 5.91
CA THR A 209 -10.73 29.42 5.95
C THR A 209 -11.25 29.75 7.33
N GLY A 210 -11.18 31.02 7.69
CA GLY A 210 -11.69 31.58 8.95
C GLY A 210 -10.79 32.66 9.51
N ALA A 211 -11.40 33.67 10.08
CA ALA A 211 -10.71 34.87 10.59
C ALA A 211 -9.92 34.60 11.88
N SER A 212 -10.20 33.51 12.58
CA SER A 212 -9.51 33.17 13.84
C SER A 212 -9.22 31.66 13.89
N PRO A 213 -8.27 31.20 14.73
CA PRO A 213 -7.99 29.78 14.92
C PRO A 213 -9.20 28.96 15.37
N ARG A 214 -10.15 29.57 16.09
CA ARG A 214 -11.35 28.90 16.59
C ARG A 214 -12.48 28.80 15.54
N SER A 215 -12.46 29.65 14.51
CA SER A 215 -13.45 29.66 13.42
C SER A 215 -12.86 29.07 12.13
N ARG A 216 -11.64 28.51 12.17
CA ARG A 216 -11.01 27.94 11.01
C ARG A 216 -11.66 26.61 10.62
N LEU A 217 -12.25 26.57 9.44
CA LEU A 217 -12.77 25.36 8.82
C LEU A 217 -11.67 24.72 7.96
N LEU A 218 -11.49 23.41 8.11
CA LEU A 218 -10.57 22.64 7.28
C LEU A 218 -11.08 22.63 5.84
N GLU A 219 -10.27 23.08 4.89
CA GLU A 219 -10.56 23.00 3.44
C GLU A 219 -9.77 21.93 2.74
N GLY A 220 -8.58 21.64 3.24
CA GLY A 220 -7.70 20.68 2.61
C GLY A 220 -6.34 20.59 3.28
N ILE A 221 -5.46 19.89 2.59
CA ILE A 221 -4.06 19.72 2.98
C ILE A 221 -3.19 19.87 1.74
N ASP A 222 -2.17 20.71 1.82
CA ASP A 222 -1.10 20.79 0.82
C ASP A 222 -0.03 19.78 1.22
N ILE A 223 0.19 18.77 0.39
CA ILE A 223 1.15 17.70 0.63
C ILE A 223 2.36 17.94 -0.24
N THR A 224 3.51 18.11 0.38
CA THR A 224 4.80 18.10 -0.32
C THR A 224 5.43 16.72 -0.19
N THR A 225 5.78 16.13 -1.32
CA THR A 225 6.41 14.82 -1.41
C THR A 225 7.87 14.96 -1.83
N ARG A 226 8.75 14.34 -1.07
CA ARG A 226 10.15 14.13 -1.47
C ARG A 226 10.32 12.67 -1.85
N VAL A 227 10.73 12.43 -3.08
CA VAL A 227 10.95 11.10 -3.63
C VAL A 227 12.43 10.75 -3.56
N SER A 228 12.79 9.63 -2.95
CA SER A 228 14.12 9.06 -3.00
C SER A 228 14.03 7.58 -3.40
N GLY A 229 14.96 7.09 -4.22
CA GLY A 229 14.97 5.72 -4.72
C GLY A 229 16.33 5.06 -4.57
N ALA A 230 16.35 3.72 -4.48
CA ALA A 230 17.57 2.95 -4.29
C ALA A 230 18.55 3.05 -5.46
N ARG A 231 18.11 3.36 -6.67
CA ARG A 231 18.94 3.31 -7.89
C ARG A 231 19.18 4.64 -8.59
N ARG A 232 18.50 5.74 -8.19
CA ARG A 232 18.74 7.09 -8.75
C ARG A 232 18.45 8.14 -7.68
N HIS A 233 19.48 8.91 -7.31
CA HIS A 233 19.33 10.11 -6.47
C HIS A 233 18.68 11.26 -7.26
N HIS A 234 17.49 11.07 -7.77
CA HIS A 234 16.66 12.18 -8.23
C HIS A 234 15.73 12.56 -7.09
N MET A 235 16.13 13.56 -6.33
CA MET A 235 15.19 14.27 -5.45
C MET A 235 14.26 15.05 -6.38
N CYS A 236 13.00 14.63 -6.43
CA CYS A 236 11.93 15.35 -7.07
C CYS A 236 10.90 15.72 -6.01
N ASP A 237 10.64 16.98 -5.86
CA ASP A 237 9.59 17.47 -4.97
C ASP A 237 8.30 17.62 -5.78
N ALA A 238 7.24 17.00 -5.33
CA ALA A 238 5.91 17.16 -5.89
C ALA A 238 4.98 17.77 -4.84
N THR A 239 4.21 18.77 -5.21
CA THR A 239 3.17 19.32 -4.35
C THR A 239 1.81 18.81 -4.78
N VAL A 240 1.07 18.23 -3.85
CA VAL A 240 -0.27 17.69 -4.04
C VAL A 240 -1.23 18.43 -3.14
N MET A 241 -2.33 18.93 -3.70
CA MET A 241 -3.41 19.55 -2.93
C MET A 241 -4.55 18.55 -2.77
N ALA A 242 -4.79 18.07 -1.56
CA ALA A 242 -5.99 17.33 -1.21
C ALA A 242 -7.03 18.29 -0.65
N ARG A 243 -8.20 18.38 -1.28
CA ARG A 243 -9.31 19.22 -0.84
C ARG A 243 -10.47 18.38 -0.34
N LEU A 244 -11.14 18.85 0.71
CA LEU A 244 -12.41 18.27 1.13
C LEU A 244 -13.48 18.56 0.07
N PRO A 245 -14.37 17.59 -0.23
CA PRO A 245 -15.51 17.85 -1.08
C PRO A 245 -16.37 18.95 -0.44
N ARG A 246 -16.75 19.97 -1.20
CA ARG A 246 -17.74 20.95 -0.75
C ARG A 246 -19.07 20.23 -0.67
N ARG A 247 -19.72 20.27 0.49
CA ARG A 247 -21.09 19.80 0.66
C ARG A 247 -22.06 20.74 -0.03
#